data_628974436f3d5bfac9dfc900727b09d5
#
_entry.id   628974436f3d5bfac9dfc900727b09d5
#
_cell.length_a   1.000
_cell.length_b   1.000
_cell.length_c   1.000
_cell.angle_alpha   90.00
_cell.angle_beta   90.00
_cell.angle_gamma   90.00
#
_symmetry.space_group_name_H-M   'P 1'
#
loop_
_entity.id
_entity.type
_entity.pdbx_description
1 polymer ?
#
loop_
_entity_poly.entity_id
_entity_poly.type
_entity_poly.pdbx_seq_one_letter_code
_entity_poly.pdbx_strand_id
1 'polypeptide(L)'
;MSPQLAAFLADHGFAPDKLSAPQADGRFTPLMRAAKEGRLDIVEELLAAGVDIAVTNADGCNALWLACYNGSHALIERLIAAGIDLDRQNGNGASCLMYVASNSKPDLVKLLLEKGANPRLKNFDDFSALDLAASVACLKLLRQAA
;
A
#
# COMPACT_ATOMS: atom_id res chain seq x y z
N MET A 1 5.79 6.65 -23.50
CA MET A 1 5.19 5.47 -22.79
C MET A 1 5.82 4.21 -23.37
N SER A 2 6.31 3.33 -22.50
CA SER A 2 6.90 2.06 -22.95
C SER A 2 5.82 1.09 -23.47
N PRO A 3 6.21 0.11 -24.31
CA PRO A 3 5.27 -0.93 -24.72
C PRO A 3 4.71 -1.74 -23.53
N GLN A 4 5.51 -1.96 -22.50
CA GLN A 4 5.08 -2.67 -21.29
C GLN A 4 3.98 -1.90 -20.54
N LEU A 5 4.16 -0.61 -20.37
CA LEU A 5 3.15 0.23 -19.71
C LEU A 5 1.88 0.31 -20.55
N ALA A 6 2.01 0.51 -21.86
CA ALA A 6 0.86 0.56 -22.76
C ALA A 6 0.06 -0.74 -22.72
N ALA A 7 0.74 -1.90 -22.75
CA ALA A 7 0.09 -3.20 -22.65
C ALA A 7 -0.60 -3.39 -21.30
N PHE A 8 0.06 -3.00 -20.20
CA PHE A 8 -0.50 -3.09 -18.86
C PHE A 8 -1.80 -2.28 -18.75
N LEU A 9 -1.79 -1.04 -19.23
CA LEU A 9 -2.97 -0.18 -19.18
C LEU A 9 -4.12 -0.78 -20.01
N ALA A 10 -3.83 -1.27 -21.22
CA ALA A 10 -4.83 -1.88 -22.08
C ALA A 10 -5.41 -3.15 -21.46
N ASP A 11 -4.56 -4.02 -20.90
CA ASP A 11 -4.98 -5.29 -20.30
C ASP A 11 -5.91 -5.09 -19.09
N HIS A 12 -5.75 -3.97 -18.39
CA HIS A 12 -6.54 -3.67 -17.20
C HIS A 12 -7.62 -2.62 -17.42
N GLY A 13 -7.81 -2.15 -18.65
CA GLY A 13 -8.87 -1.20 -18.99
C GLY A 13 -8.65 0.21 -18.48
N PHE A 14 -7.40 0.63 -18.31
CA PHE A 14 -7.06 1.99 -17.91
C PHE A 14 -6.90 2.90 -19.12
N ALA A 15 -7.34 4.15 -19.00
CA ALA A 15 -7.16 5.16 -20.03
C ALA A 15 -5.72 5.71 -20.00
N PRO A 16 -4.98 5.68 -21.13
CA PRO A 16 -3.57 6.09 -21.14
C PRO A 16 -3.37 7.59 -20.90
N ASP A 17 -4.40 8.41 -21.03
CA ASP A 17 -4.37 9.85 -20.77
C ASP A 17 -4.77 10.23 -19.34
N LYS A 18 -5.13 9.25 -18.50
CA LYS A 18 -5.60 9.46 -17.12
C LYS A 18 -4.91 8.51 -16.17
N LEU A 19 -3.58 8.64 -16.08
CA LEU A 19 -2.73 7.69 -15.34
C LEU A 19 -2.96 7.69 -13.81
N SER A 20 -3.56 8.74 -13.27
CA SER A 20 -3.86 8.80 -11.84
C SER A 20 -5.32 8.50 -11.50
N ALA A 21 -6.16 8.24 -12.49
CA ALA A 21 -7.58 8.01 -12.28
C ALA A 21 -7.87 6.56 -11.94
N PRO A 22 -8.77 6.31 -10.97
CA PRO A 22 -9.22 4.94 -10.70
C PRO A 22 -10.10 4.41 -11.84
N GLN A 23 -10.26 3.10 -11.88
CA GLN A 23 -11.23 2.45 -12.75
C GLN A 23 -12.67 2.90 -12.41
N ALA A 24 -13.60 2.65 -13.31
CA ALA A 24 -15.00 3.05 -13.13
C ALA A 24 -15.63 2.48 -11.84
N ASP A 25 -15.18 1.30 -11.39
CA ASP A 25 -15.64 0.68 -10.14
C ASP A 25 -14.97 1.27 -8.88
N GLY A 26 -14.02 2.18 -9.04
CA GLY A 26 -13.31 2.83 -7.94
C GLY A 26 -12.31 1.95 -7.19
N ARG A 27 -12.01 0.75 -7.69
CA ARG A 27 -11.18 -0.23 -6.95
C ARG A 27 -9.69 0.03 -7.08
N PHE A 28 -9.22 0.36 -8.26
CA PHE A 28 -7.78 0.50 -8.53
C PHE A 28 -7.47 1.70 -9.41
N THR A 29 -6.36 2.36 -9.09
CA THR A 29 -5.62 3.21 -10.05
C THR A 29 -4.59 2.32 -10.76
N PRO A 30 -3.97 2.78 -11.85
CA PRO A 30 -2.86 2.03 -12.45
C PRO A 30 -1.75 1.69 -11.46
N LEU A 31 -1.37 2.65 -10.61
CA LEU A 31 -0.34 2.44 -9.59
C LEU A 31 -0.74 1.35 -8.59
N MET A 32 -1.98 1.37 -8.11
CA MET A 32 -2.51 0.36 -7.20
C MET A 32 -2.49 -1.03 -7.83
N ARG A 33 -2.92 -1.14 -9.08
CA ARG A 33 -2.95 -2.42 -9.80
C ARG A 33 -1.55 -2.98 -9.99
N ALA A 34 -0.61 -2.13 -10.38
CA ALA A 34 0.79 -2.52 -10.53
C ALA A 34 1.39 -2.96 -9.20
N ALA A 35 1.07 -2.26 -8.11
CA ALA A 35 1.51 -2.63 -6.77
C ALA A 35 0.93 -3.98 -6.32
N LYS A 36 -0.36 -4.20 -6.56
CA LYS A 36 -1.02 -5.46 -6.23
C LYS A 36 -0.38 -6.65 -6.96
N GLU A 37 0.01 -6.47 -8.22
CA GLU A 37 0.60 -7.52 -9.04
C GLU A 37 2.11 -7.65 -8.87
N GLY A 38 2.73 -6.79 -8.06
CA GLY A 38 4.17 -6.83 -7.84
C GLY A 38 4.99 -6.35 -9.04
N ARG A 39 4.39 -5.54 -9.92
CA ARG A 39 5.03 -5.06 -11.15
C ARG A 39 5.85 -3.80 -10.85
N LEU A 40 7.04 -4.00 -10.29
CA LEU A 40 7.95 -2.89 -9.97
C LEU A 40 8.32 -2.09 -11.21
N ASP A 41 8.50 -2.75 -12.35
CA ASP A 41 8.79 -2.12 -13.65
C ASP A 41 7.72 -1.08 -14.02
N ILE A 42 6.45 -1.44 -13.88
CA ILE A 42 5.33 -0.55 -14.18
C ILE A 42 5.21 0.56 -13.13
N VAL A 43 5.41 0.23 -11.85
CA VAL A 43 5.43 1.22 -10.77
C VAL A 43 6.48 2.30 -11.05
N GLU A 44 7.69 1.90 -11.44
CA GLU A 44 8.77 2.84 -11.77
C GLU A 44 8.38 3.78 -12.92
N GLU A 45 7.78 3.24 -13.97
CA GLU A 45 7.34 4.06 -15.11
C GLU A 45 6.22 5.03 -14.73
N LEU A 46 5.25 4.57 -13.93
CA LEU A 46 4.15 5.42 -13.46
C LEU A 46 4.67 6.55 -12.57
N LEU A 47 5.61 6.25 -11.68
CA LEU A 47 6.23 7.27 -10.83
C LEU A 47 7.01 8.28 -11.66
N ALA A 48 7.76 7.81 -12.67
CA ALA A 48 8.49 8.68 -13.59
C ALA A 48 7.56 9.56 -14.42
N ALA A 49 6.35 9.09 -14.72
CA ALA A 49 5.33 9.86 -15.42
C ALA A 49 4.63 10.89 -14.54
N GLY A 50 4.93 10.92 -13.24
CA GLY A 50 4.39 11.93 -12.32
C GLY A 50 2.97 11.63 -11.84
N VAL A 51 2.57 10.36 -11.75
CA VAL A 51 1.24 10.01 -11.22
C VAL A 51 1.06 10.53 -9.79
N ASP A 52 -0.17 10.83 -9.43
CA ASP A 52 -0.52 11.24 -8.07
C ASP A 52 -0.53 10.00 -7.16
N ILE A 53 0.52 9.87 -6.32
CA ILE A 53 0.65 8.73 -5.40
C ILE A 53 -0.32 8.80 -4.22
N ALA A 54 -0.93 9.96 -3.98
CA ALA A 54 -1.86 10.17 -2.86
C ALA A 54 -3.28 9.70 -3.17
N VAL A 55 -3.59 9.32 -4.40
CA VAL A 55 -4.94 8.88 -4.78
C VAL A 55 -5.30 7.63 -3.99
N THR A 56 -6.53 7.63 -3.46
CA THR A 56 -7.10 6.48 -2.76
C THR A 56 -8.24 5.88 -3.57
N ASN A 57 -8.50 4.60 -3.34
CA ASN A 57 -9.64 3.93 -3.97
C ASN A 57 -10.94 4.15 -3.15
N ALA A 58 -12.02 3.50 -3.57
CA ALA A 58 -13.31 3.59 -2.89
C ALA A 58 -13.27 3.14 -1.43
N ASP A 59 -12.33 2.26 -1.06
CA ASP A 59 -12.15 1.79 0.32
C ASP A 59 -11.24 2.70 1.14
N GLY A 60 -10.72 3.77 0.55
CA GLY A 60 -9.81 4.70 1.21
C GLY A 60 -8.36 4.22 1.29
N CYS A 61 -7.99 3.19 0.54
CA CYS A 61 -6.63 2.66 0.49
C CYS A 61 -5.81 3.37 -0.56
N ASN A 62 -4.52 3.60 -0.28
CA ASN A 62 -3.55 4.08 -1.27
C ASN A 62 -2.75 2.89 -1.86
N ALA A 63 -1.80 3.17 -2.74
CA ALA A 63 -1.02 2.12 -3.40
C ALA A 63 -0.16 1.30 -2.42
N LEU A 64 0.23 1.87 -1.27
CA LEU A 64 1.00 1.14 -0.25
C LEU A 64 0.22 -0.07 0.29
N TRP A 65 -1.09 0.08 0.46
CA TRP A 65 -1.95 -1.03 0.88
C TRP A 65 -1.85 -2.23 -0.07
N LEU A 66 -1.86 -1.96 -1.38
CA LEU A 66 -1.79 -3.00 -2.39
C LEU A 66 -0.38 -3.63 -2.44
N ALA A 67 0.65 -2.84 -2.20
CA ALA A 67 2.02 -3.34 -2.08
C ALA A 67 2.16 -4.27 -0.86
N CYS A 68 1.55 -3.92 0.26
CA CYS A 68 1.52 -4.77 1.45
C CYS A 68 0.74 -6.06 1.19
N TYR A 69 -0.34 -6.00 0.44
CA TYR A 69 -1.08 -7.18 0.01
C TYR A 69 -0.20 -8.12 -0.82
N ASN A 70 0.56 -7.58 -1.76
CA ASN A 70 1.51 -8.36 -2.57
C ASN A 70 2.66 -8.93 -1.72
N GLY A 71 3.15 -8.16 -0.75
CA GLY A 71 4.22 -8.58 0.14
C GLY A 71 5.63 -8.31 -0.36
N SER A 72 5.79 -7.59 -1.46
CA SER A 72 7.11 -7.26 -1.99
C SER A 72 7.77 -6.14 -1.17
N HIS A 73 8.87 -6.46 -0.50
CA HIS A 73 9.67 -5.48 0.25
C HIS A 73 10.20 -4.36 -0.66
N ALA A 74 10.72 -4.73 -1.83
CA ALA A 74 11.27 -3.76 -2.78
C ALA A 74 10.23 -2.75 -3.23
N LEU A 75 9.02 -3.19 -3.48
CA LEU A 75 7.91 -2.34 -3.93
C LEU A 75 7.43 -1.42 -2.80
N ILE A 76 7.29 -1.96 -1.60
CA ILE A 76 6.94 -1.18 -0.40
C ILE A 76 7.97 -0.08 -0.18
N GLU A 77 9.25 -0.43 -0.17
CA GLU A 77 10.34 0.53 0.02
C GLU A 77 10.34 1.60 -1.08
N ARG A 78 10.06 1.21 -2.32
CA ARG A 78 10.03 2.15 -3.45
C ARG A 78 8.92 3.18 -3.30
N LEU A 79 7.72 2.75 -2.90
CA LEU A 79 6.60 3.65 -2.68
C LEU A 79 6.85 4.60 -1.51
N ILE A 80 7.43 4.09 -0.42
CA ILE A 80 7.79 4.91 0.73
C ILE A 80 8.84 5.95 0.34
N ALA A 81 9.85 5.56 -0.45
CA ALA A 81 10.87 6.48 -0.95
C ALA A 81 10.27 7.56 -1.87
N ALA A 82 9.17 7.26 -2.55
CA ALA A 82 8.46 8.23 -3.38
C ALA A 82 7.60 9.22 -2.56
N GLY A 83 7.50 9.02 -1.24
CA GLY A 83 6.78 9.92 -0.35
C GLY A 83 5.32 9.55 -0.11
N ILE A 84 4.91 8.30 -0.37
CA ILE A 84 3.54 7.87 -0.09
C ILE A 84 3.23 7.97 1.41
N ASP A 85 1.97 8.29 1.74
CA ASP A 85 1.53 8.38 3.13
C ASP A 85 1.55 7.00 3.78
N LEU A 86 2.53 6.80 4.65
CA LEU A 86 2.77 5.54 5.36
C LEU A 86 1.67 5.21 6.36
N ASP A 87 1.02 6.24 6.90
CA ASP A 87 0.02 6.11 7.96
C ASP A 87 -1.42 6.32 7.48
N ARG A 88 -1.66 6.25 6.16
CA ARG A 88 -3.00 6.41 5.61
C ARG A 88 -3.96 5.39 6.22
N GLN A 89 -5.02 5.88 6.84
CA GLN A 89 -6.09 5.07 7.39
C GLN A 89 -7.23 4.96 6.36
N ASN A 90 -7.69 3.76 6.10
CA ASN A 90 -8.76 3.50 5.12
C ASN A 90 -10.15 3.86 5.70
N GLY A 91 -11.21 3.46 5.00
CA GLY A 91 -12.59 3.72 5.40
C GLY A 91 -13.00 3.15 6.76
N ASN A 92 -12.27 2.15 7.27
CA ASN A 92 -12.48 1.57 8.60
C ASN A 92 -11.50 2.13 9.63
N GLY A 93 -10.69 3.11 9.25
CA GLY A 93 -9.65 3.66 10.11
C GLY A 93 -8.41 2.78 10.22
N ALA A 94 -8.30 1.72 9.42
CA ALA A 94 -7.17 0.81 9.48
C ALA A 94 -5.97 1.36 8.69
N SER A 95 -4.76 1.22 9.26
CA SER A 95 -3.50 1.53 8.59
C SER A 95 -2.88 0.27 7.97
N CYS A 96 -1.88 0.46 7.11
CA CYS A 96 -1.12 -0.67 6.56
C CYS A 96 -0.49 -1.51 7.66
N LEU A 97 0.02 -0.88 8.71
CA LEU A 97 0.63 -1.59 9.85
C LEU A 97 -0.40 -2.49 10.53
N MET A 98 -1.62 -2.03 10.73
CA MET A 98 -2.71 -2.85 11.28
C MET A 98 -3.02 -4.03 10.37
N TYR A 99 -3.06 -3.81 9.06
CA TYR A 99 -3.33 -4.85 8.07
C TYR A 99 -2.30 -5.99 8.13
N VAL A 100 -1.01 -5.65 8.09
CA VAL A 100 0.06 -6.67 8.10
C VAL A 100 0.17 -7.36 9.47
N ALA A 101 -0.12 -6.65 10.56
CA ALA A 101 -0.14 -7.24 11.90
C ALA A 101 -1.28 -8.25 12.05
N SER A 102 -2.48 -7.92 11.57
CA SER A 102 -3.66 -8.80 11.65
C SER A 102 -3.55 -10.03 10.74
N ASN A 103 -2.70 -9.97 9.71
CA ASN A 103 -2.47 -11.06 8.78
C ASN A 103 -1.19 -11.86 9.08
N SER A 104 -0.61 -11.67 10.26
CA SER A 104 0.56 -12.43 10.72
C SER A 104 1.76 -12.33 9.76
N LYS A 105 2.09 -11.10 9.34
CA LYS A 105 3.21 -10.82 8.45
C LYS A 105 4.30 -10.05 9.21
N PRO A 106 5.07 -10.71 10.09
CA PRO A 106 6.03 -10.02 10.96
C PRO A 106 7.16 -9.32 10.19
N ASP A 107 7.58 -9.86 9.05
CA ASP A 107 8.56 -9.23 8.18
C ASP A 107 8.10 -7.87 7.67
N LEU A 108 6.83 -7.76 7.31
CA LEU A 108 6.24 -6.48 6.85
C LEU A 108 5.98 -5.54 8.02
N VAL A 109 5.58 -6.05 9.18
CA VAL A 109 5.48 -5.25 10.42
C VAL A 109 6.82 -4.61 10.71
N LYS A 110 7.90 -5.39 10.70
CA LYS A 110 9.24 -4.89 10.94
C LYS A 110 9.64 -3.82 9.93
N LEU A 111 9.42 -4.09 8.64
CA LEU A 111 9.75 -3.16 7.57
C LEU A 111 9.03 -1.82 7.73
N LEU A 112 7.72 -1.84 7.97
CA LEU A 112 6.93 -0.63 8.13
C LEU A 112 7.36 0.17 9.36
N LEU A 113 7.64 -0.50 10.48
CA LEU A 113 8.14 0.16 11.69
C LEU A 113 9.50 0.80 11.44
N GLU A 114 10.41 0.12 10.76
CA GLU A 114 11.73 0.66 10.40
C GLU A 114 11.61 1.91 9.51
N LYS A 115 10.57 1.98 8.69
CA LYS A 115 10.32 3.13 7.82
C LYS A 115 9.54 4.24 8.51
N GLY A 116 9.16 4.08 9.75
CA GLY A 116 8.54 5.13 10.55
C GLY A 116 7.01 5.06 10.66
N ALA A 117 6.40 3.92 10.35
CA ALA A 117 4.94 3.75 10.54
C ALA A 117 4.57 3.99 12.00
N ASN A 118 3.46 4.69 12.21
CA ASN A 118 2.99 5.03 13.56
C ASN A 118 2.24 3.84 14.19
N PRO A 119 2.81 3.17 15.21
CA PRO A 119 2.17 2.02 15.83
C PRO A 119 1.01 2.38 16.76
N ARG A 120 0.82 3.67 17.05
CA ARG A 120 -0.19 4.15 18.01
C ARG A 120 -1.53 4.50 17.39
N LEU A 121 -1.63 4.50 16.05
CA LEU A 121 -2.88 4.74 15.38
C LEU A 121 -3.92 3.70 15.79
N LYS A 122 -5.18 4.13 15.85
CA LYS A 122 -6.30 3.25 16.15
C LYS A 122 -7.32 3.30 15.02
N ASN A 123 -7.94 2.16 14.76
CA ASN A 123 -9.02 2.10 13.78
C ASN A 123 -10.32 2.64 14.42
N PHE A 124 -11.41 2.60 13.67
CA PHE A 124 -12.69 3.14 14.15
C PHE A 124 -13.33 2.29 15.27
N ASP A 125 -12.85 1.07 15.50
CA ASP A 125 -13.24 0.22 16.62
C ASP A 125 -12.31 0.39 17.83
N ASP A 126 -11.41 1.38 17.78
CA ASP A 126 -10.46 1.75 18.84
C ASP A 126 -9.36 0.70 19.07
N PHE A 127 -9.02 -0.08 18.03
CA PHE A 127 -7.91 -1.05 18.08
C PHE A 127 -6.65 -0.50 17.41
N SER A 128 -5.51 -0.68 18.08
CA SER A 128 -4.19 -0.42 17.52
C SER A 128 -3.67 -1.66 16.77
N ALA A 129 -2.54 -1.52 16.07
CA ALA A 129 -1.86 -2.66 15.44
C ALA A 129 -1.49 -3.73 16.48
N LEU A 130 -1.07 -3.31 17.68
CA LEU A 130 -0.77 -4.24 18.78
C LEU A 130 -1.99 -5.06 19.18
N ASP A 131 -3.15 -4.42 19.28
CA ASP A 131 -4.41 -5.11 19.60
C ASP A 131 -4.80 -6.12 18.52
N LEU A 132 -4.47 -5.84 17.27
CA LEU A 132 -4.84 -6.67 16.12
C LEU A 132 -3.79 -7.74 15.78
N ALA A 133 -2.63 -7.74 16.44
CA ALA A 133 -1.54 -8.66 16.12
C ALA A 133 -2.00 -10.12 16.27
N ALA A 134 -1.90 -10.87 15.16
CA ALA A 134 -2.40 -12.24 15.09
C ALA A 134 -1.33 -13.31 15.32
N SER A 135 -0.08 -12.90 15.59
CA SER A 135 1.01 -13.84 15.88
C SER A 135 1.91 -13.29 16.98
N VAL A 136 2.63 -14.20 17.65
CA VAL A 136 3.58 -13.82 18.71
C VAL A 136 4.70 -12.93 18.14
N ALA A 137 5.17 -13.22 16.94
CA ALA A 137 6.22 -12.43 16.29
C ALA A 137 5.78 -10.98 16.05
N CYS A 138 4.57 -10.77 15.53
CA CYS A 138 4.01 -9.43 15.35
C CYS A 138 3.80 -8.73 16.69
N LEU A 139 3.29 -9.44 17.69
CA LEU A 139 3.05 -8.93 19.02
C LEU A 139 4.35 -8.40 19.66
N LYS A 140 5.42 -9.18 19.57
CA LYS A 140 6.72 -8.78 20.11
C LYS A 140 7.26 -7.52 19.44
N LEU A 141 7.20 -7.45 18.11
CA LEU A 141 7.67 -6.29 17.35
C LEU A 141 6.91 -5.03 17.75
N LEU A 142 5.59 -5.13 17.87
CA LEU A 142 4.74 -3.99 18.18
C LEU A 142 4.86 -3.55 19.63
N ARG A 143 5.07 -4.48 20.56
CA ARG A 143 5.35 -4.15 21.96
C ARG A 143 6.63 -3.35 22.12
N GLN A 144 7.66 -3.68 21.35
CA GLN A 144 8.94 -2.96 21.39
C GLN A 144 8.82 -1.56 20.80
N ALA A 145 7.90 -1.36 19.85
CA ALA A 145 7.68 -0.08 19.17
C ALA A 145 6.73 0.85 19.93
N ALA A 146 5.93 0.31 20.83
CA ALA A 146 4.89 1.06 21.55
C ALA A 146 5.45 2.05 22.59
#